data_bd4a5ad1e96c98af8894e6f15b775351
#
_entry.id   bd4a5ad1e96c98af8894e6f15b775351
#
_cell.length_a   1.000
_cell.length_b   1.000
_cell.length_c   1.000
_cell.angle_alpha   90.00
_cell.angle_beta   90.00
_cell.angle_gamma   90.00
#
_symmetry.space_group_name_H-M   'P 1'
#
loop_
_entity.id
_entity.type
_entity.pdbx_description
1 polymer ?
#
loop_
_entity_poly.entity_id
_entity_poly.type
_entity_poly.pdbx_seq_one_letter_code
_entity_poly.pdbx_strand_id
1 'polypeptide(L)'
;MKELIIDKLGDNQRLDKYLSKYLSAASKSFIYKMLRKKNITLNDKKADGSEKLQSGDSVKIFFSDETLDKFSEGKSCISNAGSRQTNNMTDKAADNTANEPAVKTDGKYTDSTADKYSYTASKKGLSVDYEKIYRPLDVVYEDENVLFINKPVGMLSQKADKNDCSLVEYITAYLLHNNSLTYEDLAMFTPSICNRLDRNTSGIIAAGKTMKG
;
A
#
# COMPACT_ATOMS: atom_id res chain seq x y z
N MET A 1 -6.70 -22.13 8.79
CA MET A 1 -5.23 -21.91 8.89
C MET A 1 -4.80 -21.06 7.69
N LYS A 2 -4.08 -20.00 7.93
CA LYS A 2 -3.53 -19.12 6.87
C LYS A 2 -2.00 -19.14 6.94
N GLU A 3 -1.36 -19.32 5.80
CA GLU A 3 0.09 -19.24 5.65
C GLU A 3 0.43 -18.00 4.82
N LEU A 4 1.40 -17.23 5.28
CA LEU A 4 1.90 -16.03 4.64
C LEU A 4 3.39 -16.24 4.35
N ILE A 5 3.76 -16.16 3.10
CA ILE A 5 5.18 -16.17 2.71
C ILE A 5 5.65 -14.73 2.64
N ILE A 6 6.75 -14.45 3.33
CA ILE A 6 7.32 -13.11 3.39
C ILE A 6 8.00 -12.81 2.06
N ASP A 7 7.60 -11.72 1.46
CA ASP A 7 8.17 -11.18 0.22
C ASP A 7 9.35 -10.22 0.48
N LYS A 8 9.89 -9.60 -0.58
CA LYS A 8 10.97 -8.61 -0.49
C LYS A 8 10.60 -7.37 0.34
N LEU A 9 9.31 -7.00 0.41
CA LEU A 9 8.85 -5.82 1.17
C LEU A 9 8.73 -6.11 2.66
N GLY A 10 8.48 -7.35 3.03
CA GLY A 10 8.47 -7.81 4.42
C GLY A 10 9.86 -8.11 4.99
N ASP A 11 10.89 -8.19 4.13
CA ASP A 11 12.26 -8.51 4.52
C ASP A 11 12.83 -7.46 5.51
N ASN A 12 13.58 -7.94 6.51
CA ASN A 12 14.16 -7.14 7.59
C ASN A 12 13.14 -6.41 8.49
N GLN A 13 11.84 -6.65 8.33
CA GLN A 13 10.80 -6.13 9.19
C GLN A 13 10.66 -6.98 10.45
N ARG A 14 10.33 -6.38 11.60
CA ARG A 14 10.03 -7.17 12.81
C ARG A 14 8.68 -7.86 12.68
N LEU A 15 8.60 -9.11 13.14
CA LEU A 15 7.40 -9.94 13.08
C LEU A 15 6.18 -9.26 13.75
N ASP A 16 6.37 -8.61 14.92
CA ASP A 16 5.28 -7.91 15.61
C ASP A 16 4.72 -6.74 14.78
N LYS A 17 5.59 -5.99 14.08
CA LYS A 17 5.18 -4.90 13.20
C LYS A 17 4.47 -5.42 11.94
N TYR A 18 5.01 -6.47 11.34
CA TYR A 18 4.39 -7.12 10.19
C TYR A 18 2.99 -7.61 10.52
N LEU A 19 2.85 -8.36 11.63
CA LEU A 19 1.55 -8.85 12.09
C LEU A 19 0.58 -7.72 12.45
N SER A 20 1.05 -6.61 13.04
CA SER A 20 0.19 -5.45 13.36
C SER A 20 -0.36 -4.75 12.11
N LYS A 21 0.36 -4.81 11.00
CA LYS A 21 -0.12 -4.30 9.71
C LYS A 21 -1.07 -5.29 9.03
N TYR A 22 -0.76 -6.58 9.11
CA TYR A 22 -1.59 -7.62 8.51
C TYR A 22 -2.93 -7.79 9.25
N LEU A 23 -2.90 -7.81 10.58
CA LEU A 23 -4.05 -7.88 11.47
C LEU A 23 -4.37 -6.47 12.00
N SER A 24 -4.75 -5.56 11.12
CA SER A 24 -4.88 -4.12 11.42
C SER A 24 -5.88 -3.80 12.54
N ALA A 25 -6.93 -4.61 12.70
CA ALA A 25 -7.91 -4.47 13.77
C ALA A 25 -7.52 -5.19 15.09
N ALA A 26 -6.40 -5.94 15.09
CA ALA A 26 -5.95 -6.64 16.28
C ALA A 26 -5.08 -5.76 17.18
N SER A 27 -5.33 -5.78 18.50
CA SER A 27 -4.45 -5.08 19.43
C SER A 27 -3.08 -5.78 19.54
N LYS A 28 -2.03 -5.01 19.80
CA LYS A 28 -0.68 -5.57 20.03
C LYS A 28 -0.68 -6.65 21.10
N SER A 29 -1.40 -6.43 22.18
CA SER A 29 -1.52 -7.41 23.30
C SER A 29 -2.11 -8.75 22.83
N PHE A 30 -3.09 -8.70 21.90
CA PHE A 30 -3.66 -9.89 21.29
C PHE A 30 -2.62 -10.63 20.45
N ILE A 31 -1.86 -9.94 19.61
CA ILE A 31 -0.81 -10.53 18.77
C ILE A 31 0.23 -11.26 19.63
N TYR A 32 0.74 -10.61 20.68
CA TYR A 32 1.70 -11.23 21.60
C TYR A 32 1.11 -12.42 22.37
N LYS A 33 -0.19 -12.37 22.71
CA LYS A 33 -0.89 -13.50 23.32
C LYS A 33 -0.96 -14.69 22.37
N MET A 34 -1.20 -14.45 21.07
CA MET A 34 -1.28 -15.50 20.05
C MET A 34 0.08 -16.12 19.74
N LEU A 35 1.14 -15.32 19.69
CA LEU A 35 2.54 -15.80 19.57
C LEU A 35 2.91 -16.71 20.74
N ARG A 36 2.63 -16.27 21.99
CA ARG A 36 2.89 -17.10 23.19
C ARG A 36 2.15 -18.43 23.18
N LYS A 37 0.91 -18.45 22.66
CA LYS A 37 0.06 -19.67 22.57
C LYS A 37 0.41 -20.55 21.37
N LYS A 38 1.41 -20.18 20.54
CA LYS A 38 1.75 -20.85 19.28
C LYS A 38 0.61 -20.86 18.24
N ASN A 39 -0.36 -19.95 18.37
CA ASN A 39 -1.40 -19.76 17.37
C ASN A 39 -0.88 -18.92 16.16
N ILE A 40 0.30 -18.35 16.31
CA ILE A 40 1.10 -17.75 15.23
C ILE A 40 2.52 -18.32 15.37
N THR A 41 3.04 -18.85 14.28
CA THR A 41 4.39 -19.43 14.24
C THR A 41 5.19 -18.84 13.09
N LEU A 42 6.49 -18.79 13.23
CA LEU A 42 7.47 -18.40 12.19
C LEU A 42 8.29 -19.64 11.85
N ASN A 43 8.26 -20.06 10.56
CA ASN A 43 8.96 -21.27 10.09
C ASN A 43 8.69 -22.50 10.97
N ASP A 44 7.41 -22.70 11.32
CA ASP A 44 6.91 -23.76 12.22
C ASP A 44 7.47 -23.71 13.65
N LYS A 45 8.20 -22.65 14.02
CA LYS A 45 8.75 -22.45 15.36
C LYS A 45 7.95 -21.40 16.13
N LYS A 46 8.00 -21.51 17.45
CA LYS A 46 7.45 -20.47 18.34
C LYS A 46 8.25 -19.20 18.15
N ALA A 47 7.55 -18.07 18.00
CA ALA A 47 8.12 -16.76 17.90
C ALA A 47 7.65 -15.86 19.06
N ASP A 48 8.42 -14.84 19.39
CA ASP A 48 8.10 -13.85 20.43
C ASP A 48 7.69 -12.48 19.86
N GLY A 49 7.87 -12.26 18.55
CA GLY A 49 7.52 -11.04 17.83
C GLY A 49 8.66 -10.08 17.60
N SER A 50 9.83 -10.31 18.22
CA SER A 50 11.03 -9.47 18.04
C SER A 50 11.88 -9.88 16.85
N GLU A 51 11.62 -11.06 16.29
CA GLU A 51 12.36 -11.64 15.18
C GLU A 51 12.27 -10.74 13.95
N LYS A 52 13.38 -10.60 13.24
CA LYS A 52 13.45 -9.98 11.93
C LYS A 52 13.12 -11.01 10.87
N LEU A 53 12.12 -10.71 10.09
CA LEU A 53 11.68 -11.54 8.97
C LEU A 53 12.70 -11.50 7.83
N GLN A 54 12.81 -12.59 7.12
CA GLN A 54 13.59 -12.72 5.89
C GLN A 54 12.67 -13.08 4.72
N SER A 55 13.03 -12.64 3.54
CA SER A 55 12.30 -13.04 2.33
C SER A 55 12.31 -14.56 2.19
N GLY A 56 11.12 -15.16 2.01
CA GLY A 56 10.92 -16.62 1.99
C GLY A 56 10.49 -17.22 3.34
N ASP A 57 10.53 -16.47 4.43
CA ASP A 57 10.02 -16.96 5.71
C ASP A 57 8.52 -17.26 5.62
N SER A 58 8.07 -18.32 6.31
CA SER A 58 6.67 -18.71 6.42
C SER A 58 6.10 -18.33 7.78
N VAL A 59 5.07 -17.49 7.78
CA VAL A 59 4.28 -17.15 8.97
C VAL A 59 2.95 -17.88 8.89
N LYS A 60 2.71 -18.82 9.81
CA LYS A 60 1.46 -19.57 9.88
C LYS A 60 0.58 -19.02 11.00
N ILE A 61 -0.69 -18.77 10.66
CA ILE A 61 -1.71 -18.24 11.57
C ILE A 61 -2.82 -19.28 11.72
N PHE A 62 -2.96 -19.79 12.93
CA PHE A 62 -3.94 -20.82 13.29
C PHE A 62 -5.18 -20.19 13.94
N PHE A 63 -5.89 -19.35 13.17
CA PHE A 63 -7.17 -18.77 13.58
C PHE A 63 -8.31 -19.42 12.79
N SER A 64 -9.53 -19.37 13.33
CA SER A 64 -10.73 -19.62 12.54
C SER A 64 -10.90 -18.52 11.49
N ASP A 65 -11.51 -18.87 10.36
CA ASP A 65 -11.70 -17.91 9.25
C ASP A 65 -12.51 -16.70 9.71
N GLU A 66 -13.54 -16.88 10.54
CA GLU A 66 -14.31 -15.78 11.16
C GLU A 66 -13.44 -14.83 12.02
N THR A 67 -12.41 -15.37 12.70
CA THR A 67 -11.51 -14.56 13.53
C THR A 67 -10.50 -13.81 12.64
N LEU A 68 -10.03 -14.43 11.57
CA LEU A 68 -9.19 -13.79 10.59
C LEU A 68 -9.91 -12.63 9.93
N ASP A 69 -11.14 -12.83 9.47
CA ASP A 69 -11.95 -11.81 8.82
C ASP A 69 -12.19 -10.61 9.75
N LYS A 70 -12.51 -10.83 11.02
CA LYS A 70 -12.67 -9.75 12.01
C LYS A 70 -11.42 -8.90 12.22
N PHE A 71 -10.23 -9.48 12.09
CA PHE A 71 -8.97 -8.78 12.31
C PHE A 71 -8.30 -8.31 11.03
N SER A 72 -8.74 -8.82 9.87
CA SER A 72 -8.31 -8.38 8.53
C SER A 72 -9.29 -7.44 7.85
N GLU A 73 -10.37 -7.01 8.50
CA GLU A 73 -11.40 -6.08 7.98
C GLU A 73 -10.87 -4.69 7.58
N GLY A 74 -9.87 -4.68 6.75
CA GLY A 74 -9.35 -3.55 5.99
C GLY A 74 -8.82 -4.01 4.64
N LYS A 75 -8.76 -5.33 4.42
CA LYS A 75 -8.25 -5.93 3.19
C LYS A 75 -9.17 -7.07 2.78
N SER A 76 -10.21 -6.74 2.00
CA SER A 76 -10.94 -7.74 1.22
C SER A 76 -9.98 -8.32 0.20
N CYS A 77 -9.43 -9.45 0.51
CA CYS A 77 -8.61 -10.24 -0.39
C CYS A 77 -9.36 -11.39 -0.95
N ILE A 78 -9.12 -11.56 -2.17
CA ILE A 78 -9.34 -12.68 -3.05
C ILE A 78 -9.19 -14.01 -2.30
N SER A 79 -10.27 -14.74 -2.16
CA SER A 79 -10.23 -16.19 -2.20
C SER A 79 -11.44 -16.68 -2.95
N ASN A 80 -11.11 -17.42 -4.00
CA ASN A 80 -11.96 -18.06 -4.96
C ASN A 80 -13.17 -18.79 -4.39
N ALA A 81 -14.23 -18.68 -5.22
CA ALA A 81 -15.19 -19.71 -5.54
C ALA A 81 -16.33 -20.00 -4.57
N GLY A 82 -17.49 -19.68 -5.08
CA GLY A 82 -18.57 -20.64 -5.02
C GLY A 82 -19.82 -20.23 -4.27
N SER A 83 -20.78 -19.78 -5.05
CA SER A 83 -22.22 -20.11 -4.94
C SER A 83 -23.14 -19.31 -4.03
N ARG A 84 -24.02 -18.55 -4.72
CA ARG A 84 -25.49 -18.45 -4.48
C ARG A 84 -25.96 -17.88 -3.12
N GLN A 85 -26.90 -17.00 -3.04
CA GLN A 85 -28.12 -16.68 -3.78
C GLN A 85 -28.70 -15.35 -3.23
N THR A 86 -29.18 -14.51 -4.15
CA THR A 86 -30.47 -13.83 -4.23
C THR A 86 -31.21 -13.42 -2.95
N ASN A 87 -31.57 -12.15 -2.83
CA ASN A 87 -32.90 -11.58 -3.00
C ASN A 87 -32.99 -10.15 -2.49
N ASN A 88 -33.34 -9.27 -3.41
CA ASN A 88 -34.56 -8.47 -3.55
C ASN A 88 -34.77 -7.21 -2.71
N MET A 89 -34.98 -6.14 -3.52
CA MET A 89 -36.00 -5.07 -3.42
C MET A 89 -35.84 -4.05 -2.28
N THR A 90 -35.97 -2.75 -2.52
CA THR A 90 -36.83 -1.92 -3.37
C THR A 90 -36.34 -0.46 -3.37
N ASP A 91 -36.45 0.16 -4.55
CA ASP A 91 -36.86 1.51 -4.91
C ASP A 91 -36.80 2.71 -3.94
N LYS A 92 -36.16 3.78 -4.38
CA LYS A 92 -36.90 5.03 -4.78
C LYS A 92 -35.96 6.08 -5.38
N ALA A 93 -36.47 6.61 -6.49
CA ALA A 93 -35.95 7.70 -7.31
C ALA A 93 -36.12 9.10 -6.71
N ALA A 94 -35.33 10.05 -7.19
CA ALA A 94 -35.61 11.43 -7.60
C ALA A 94 -34.27 12.15 -7.84
N ASP A 95 -33.90 12.45 -9.05
CA ASP A 95 -34.19 13.57 -9.96
C ASP A 95 -33.69 14.91 -9.47
N ASN A 96 -32.72 15.50 -10.17
CA ASN A 96 -32.69 16.82 -10.79
C ASN A 96 -31.29 17.25 -11.25
N THR A 97 -31.13 17.24 -12.56
CA THR A 97 -30.77 18.27 -13.55
C THR A 97 -29.63 19.27 -13.30
N ALA A 98 -28.74 19.23 -14.27
CA ALA A 98 -28.20 20.28 -15.14
C ALA A 98 -27.13 21.23 -14.60
N ASN A 99 -25.94 21.24 -15.17
CA ASN A 99 -25.47 22.13 -16.24
C ASN A 99 -23.96 21.95 -16.49
N GLU A 100 -23.65 21.60 -17.72
CA GLU A 100 -22.33 21.81 -18.33
C GLU A 100 -22.13 23.30 -18.72
N PRO A 101 -20.90 23.74 -19.00
CA PRO A 101 -20.50 23.70 -20.39
C PRO A 101 -19.06 23.24 -20.68
N ALA A 102 -18.95 22.68 -21.87
CA ALA A 102 -17.79 22.18 -22.54
C ALA A 102 -16.71 23.24 -22.82
N VAL A 103 -15.44 22.80 -22.78
CA VAL A 103 -14.36 23.37 -23.63
C VAL A 103 -13.65 22.22 -24.33
N LYS A 104 -13.75 22.27 -25.67
CA LYS A 104 -13.01 21.40 -26.62
C LYS A 104 -11.58 21.86 -26.73
N THR A 105 -10.63 20.94 -26.74
CA THR A 105 -9.42 21.05 -27.58
C THR A 105 -9.00 19.65 -28.03
N ASP A 106 -8.89 19.55 -29.36
CA ASP A 106 -8.49 18.39 -30.13
C ASP A 106 -7.02 18.04 -29.90
N GLY A 107 -6.74 16.74 -29.82
CA GLY A 107 -5.36 16.23 -29.78
C GLY A 107 -5.35 14.71 -29.87
N LYS A 108 -5.54 14.21 -31.08
CA LYS A 108 -5.55 12.82 -31.47
C LYS A 108 -4.17 12.19 -31.29
N TYR A 109 -4.03 11.24 -30.36
CA TYR A 109 -2.98 10.23 -30.42
C TYR A 109 -3.62 8.87 -30.19
N THR A 110 -3.68 8.09 -31.27
CA THR A 110 -4.10 6.69 -31.29
C THR A 110 -2.87 5.84 -31.04
N ASP A 111 -2.84 5.12 -29.93
CA ASP A 111 -2.13 3.86 -29.87
C ASP A 111 -3.01 2.83 -29.15
N SER A 112 -3.36 1.84 -29.92
CA SER A 112 -4.19 0.72 -29.58
C SER A 112 -3.27 -0.41 -29.13
N THR A 113 -3.30 -0.75 -27.87
CA THR A 113 -3.22 -2.08 -27.25
C THR A 113 -2.94 -1.92 -25.74
N ALA A 114 -3.96 -1.59 -24.99
CA ALA A 114 -3.91 -1.77 -23.54
C ALA A 114 -5.03 -2.73 -23.16
N ASP A 115 -4.65 -3.96 -22.93
CA ASP A 115 -5.51 -4.95 -22.33
C ASP A 115 -6.02 -4.45 -20.98
N LYS A 116 -7.35 -4.37 -20.91
CA LYS A 116 -8.12 -4.01 -19.73
C LYS A 116 -7.91 -5.04 -18.62
N TYR A 117 -6.90 -4.87 -17.81
CA TYR A 117 -6.95 -5.34 -16.44
C TYR A 117 -7.54 -4.23 -15.58
N SER A 118 -8.86 -4.22 -15.44
CA SER A 118 -9.55 -3.39 -14.47
C SER A 118 -9.27 -3.93 -13.07
N TYR A 119 -8.17 -3.51 -12.48
CA TYR A 119 -7.84 -3.80 -11.10
C TYR A 119 -8.53 -2.77 -10.21
N THR A 120 -9.74 -3.09 -9.76
CA THR A 120 -10.42 -2.33 -8.70
C THR A 120 -9.92 -2.79 -7.34
N ALA A 121 -8.64 -2.55 -7.05
CA ALA A 121 -8.15 -2.64 -5.68
C ALA A 121 -8.80 -1.52 -4.86
N SER A 122 -9.37 -1.89 -3.73
CA SER A 122 -10.14 -1.00 -2.86
C SER A 122 -9.35 0.24 -2.45
N LYS A 123 -9.65 1.39 -3.06
CA LYS A 123 -9.19 2.73 -2.63
C LYS A 123 -9.77 3.15 -1.26
N LYS A 124 -10.44 2.25 -0.55
CA LYS A 124 -11.12 2.50 0.72
C LYS A 124 -10.11 2.54 1.86
N GLY A 125 -9.65 3.74 2.22
CA GLY A 125 -8.77 3.97 3.38
C GLY A 125 -7.51 4.80 3.12
N LEU A 126 -7.14 5.06 1.86
CA LEU A 126 -6.02 5.94 1.53
C LEU A 126 -6.50 7.40 1.46
N SER A 127 -5.88 8.26 2.27
CA SER A 127 -6.21 9.70 2.31
C SER A 127 -5.73 10.48 1.09
N VAL A 128 -4.97 9.85 0.19
CA VAL A 128 -4.33 10.45 -0.98
C VAL A 128 -4.69 9.69 -2.24
N ASP A 129 -5.13 10.38 -3.27
CA ASP A 129 -5.34 9.84 -4.61
C ASP A 129 -4.02 9.96 -5.40
N TYR A 130 -3.24 8.90 -5.37
CA TYR A 130 -1.90 8.88 -5.98
C TYR A 130 -1.92 9.03 -7.50
N GLU A 131 -2.98 8.63 -8.18
CA GLU A 131 -3.11 8.81 -9.64
C GLU A 131 -3.22 10.29 -10.01
N LYS A 132 -3.95 11.08 -9.20
CA LYS A 132 -4.12 12.52 -9.45
C LYS A 132 -2.88 13.35 -9.16
N ILE A 133 -2.07 12.90 -8.21
CA ILE A 133 -0.86 13.64 -7.83
C ILE A 133 0.39 13.20 -8.59
N TYR A 134 0.28 12.12 -9.39
CA TYR A 134 1.42 11.64 -10.18
C TYR A 134 2.03 12.76 -11.01
N ARG A 135 3.34 12.83 -10.97
CA ARG A 135 4.16 13.65 -11.86
C ARG A 135 5.53 13.00 -12.08
N PRO A 136 6.17 13.23 -13.24
CA PRO A 136 7.53 12.77 -13.46
C PRO A 136 8.47 13.34 -12.38
N LEU A 137 9.36 12.51 -11.88
CA LEU A 137 10.43 12.89 -10.96
C LEU A 137 11.75 12.90 -11.70
N ASP A 138 12.64 13.82 -11.32
CA ASP A 138 14.03 13.86 -11.80
C ASP A 138 14.84 12.80 -11.03
N VAL A 139 14.77 11.55 -11.54
CA VAL A 139 15.43 10.38 -10.96
C VAL A 139 16.88 10.35 -11.44
N VAL A 140 17.81 10.42 -10.51
CA VAL A 140 19.27 10.38 -10.75
C VAL A 140 19.78 8.94 -10.75
N TYR A 141 19.24 8.11 -9.88
CA TYR A 141 19.58 6.70 -9.74
C TYR A 141 18.42 5.93 -9.13
N GLU A 142 18.21 4.72 -9.60
CA GLU A 142 17.22 3.80 -9.06
C GLU A 142 17.72 2.36 -9.15
N ASP A 143 17.54 1.60 -8.06
CA ASP A 143 17.72 0.16 -8.03
C ASP A 143 16.53 -0.53 -7.35
N GLU A 144 16.66 -1.79 -6.96
CA GLU A 144 15.60 -2.55 -6.31
C GLU A 144 15.22 -1.98 -4.92
N ASN A 145 16.15 -1.33 -4.21
CA ASN A 145 16.01 -0.96 -2.81
C ASN A 145 15.98 0.54 -2.59
N VAL A 146 16.67 1.32 -3.42
CA VAL A 146 16.83 2.77 -3.24
C VAL A 146 16.50 3.56 -4.48
N LEU A 147 16.17 4.82 -4.27
CA LEU A 147 15.86 5.81 -5.29
C LEU A 147 16.53 7.14 -4.92
N PHE A 148 17.35 7.70 -5.80
CA PHE A 148 17.92 9.04 -5.65
C PHE A 148 17.22 10.01 -6.59
N ILE A 149 16.71 11.11 -6.03
CA ILE A 149 15.92 12.09 -6.74
C ILE A 149 16.52 13.47 -6.57
N ASN A 150 16.64 14.20 -7.65
CA ASN A 150 16.96 15.61 -7.60
C ASN A 150 15.69 16.41 -7.27
N LYS A 151 15.54 16.78 -5.99
CA LYS A 151 14.38 17.55 -5.53
C LYS A 151 14.45 18.98 -6.03
N PRO A 152 13.43 19.49 -6.72
CA PRO A 152 13.39 20.89 -7.13
C PRO A 152 13.12 21.82 -5.94
N VAL A 153 13.44 23.09 -6.11
CA VAL A 153 13.02 24.17 -5.22
C VAL A 153 11.49 24.27 -5.18
N GLY A 154 10.93 24.64 -4.03
CA GLY A 154 9.49 24.81 -3.84
C GLY A 154 8.75 23.56 -3.39
N MET A 155 9.38 22.36 -3.51
CA MET A 155 8.80 21.09 -3.08
C MET A 155 9.12 20.79 -1.62
N LEU A 156 8.11 20.36 -0.85
CA LEU A 156 8.30 19.84 0.50
C LEU A 156 8.94 18.46 0.46
N SER A 157 9.93 18.19 1.32
CA SER A 157 10.49 16.85 1.50
C SER A 157 9.51 15.92 2.22
N GLN A 158 8.86 16.44 3.26
CA GLN A 158 7.80 15.76 4.02
C GLN A 158 6.64 16.74 4.26
N LYS A 159 5.44 16.21 4.51
CA LYS A 159 4.27 17.01 4.87
C LYS A 159 4.52 17.83 6.13
N ALA A 160 4.12 19.08 6.10
CA ALA A 160 3.95 19.90 7.29
C ALA A 160 2.54 19.76 7.84
N ASP A 161 1.53 19.77 6.95
CA ASP A 161 0.13 19.60 7.27
C ASP A 161 -0.47 18.37 6.57
N LYS A 162 -1.64 17.91 7.06
CA LYS A 162 -2.32 16.71 6.53
C LYS A 162 -2.71 16.85 5.05
N ASN A 163 -2.98 18.05 4.61
CA ASN A 163 -3.42 18.35 3.23
C ASN A 163 -2.24 18.63 2.28
N ASP A 164 -1.03 18.72 2.80
CA ASP A 164 0.15 18.94 1.97
C ASP A 164 0.44 17.72 1.10
N CYS A 165 1.03 18.00 -0.06
CA CYS A 165 1.64 17.00 -0.91
C CYS A 165 3.16 17.22 -0.88
N SER A 166 3.92 16.20 -0.50
CA SER A 166 5.36 16.26 -0.36
C SER A 166 6.06 15.26 -1.28
N LEU A 167 7.38 15.28 -1.30
CA LEU A 167 8.17 14.34 -2.11
C LEU A 167 7.84 12.88 -1.79
N VAL A 168 7.50 12.54 -0.54
CA VAL A 168 7.11 11.18 -0.16
C VAL A 168 5.87 10.71 -0.92
N GLU A 169 4.85 11.55 -1.05
CA GLU A 169 3.64 11.23 -1.82
C GLU A 169 3.95 11.12 -3.32
N TYR A 170 4.80 11.99 -3.84
CA TYR A 170 5.21 11.92 -5.25
C TYR A 170 6.04 10.67 -5.56
N ILE A 171 6.94 10.25 -4.67
CA ILE A 171 7.67 8.98 -4.77
C ILE A 171 6.70 7.80 -4.78
N THR A 172 5.74 7.79 -3.87
CA THR A 172 4.73 6.73 -3.80
C THR A 172 3.92 6.66 -5.10
N ALA A 173 3.46 7.80 -5.62
CA ALA A 173 2.74 7.89 -6.89
C ALA A 173 3.61 7.40 -8.07
N TYR A 174 4.88 7.77 -8.09
CA TYR A 174 5.84 7.32 -9.11
C TYR A 174 6.03 5.80 -9.11
N LEU A 175 6.23 5.20 -7.93
CA LEU A 175 6.42 3.75 -7.81
C LEU A 175 5.17 2.97 -8.15
N LEU A 176 3.98 3.47 -7.82
CA LEU A 176 2.70 2.89 -8.22
C LEU A 176 2.51 2.96 -9.73
N HIS A 177 2.80 4.10 -10.34
CA HIS A 177 2.66 4.31 -11.79
C HIS A 177 3.59 3.38 -12.60
N ASN A 178 4.80 3.15 -12.11
CA ASN A 178 5.78 2.27 -12.75
C ASN A 178 5.61 0.78 -12.39
N ASN A 179 4.54 0.41 -11.69
CA ASN A 179 4.28 -0.94 -11.20
C ASN A 179 5.42 -1.53 -10.34
N SER A 180 6.26 -0.67 -9.75
CA SER A 180 7.29 -1.06 -8.78
C SER A 180 6.73 -1.27 -7.38
N LEU A 181 5.50 -0.82 -7.15
CA LEU A 181 4.76 -0.94 -5.91
C LEU A 181 3.28 -1.11 -6.24
N THR A 182 2.55 -1.87 -5.44
CA THR A 182 1.10 -2.02 -5.54
C THR A 182 0.40 -1.33 -4.37
N TYR A 183 -0.92 -1.10 -4.48
CA TYR A 183 -1.70 -0.56 -3.36
C TYR A 183 -1.76 -1.53 -2.16
N GLU A 184 -1.60 -2.82 -2.40
CA GLU A 184 -1.52 -3.83 -1.36
C GLU A 184 -0.21 -3.73 -0.60
N ASP A 185 0.88 -3.50 -1.32
CA ASP A 185 2.21 -3.29 -0.73
C ASP A 185 2.26 -2.07 0.18
N LEU A 186 1.55 -0.98 -0.18
CA LEU A 186 1.47 0.23 0.65
C LEU A 186 0.89 -0.02 2.05
N ALA A 187 0.05 -1.02 2.18
CA ALA A 187 -0.46 -1.40 3.49
C ALA A 187 0.61 -2.08 4.37
N MET A 188 1.63 -2.69 3.76
CA MET A 188 2.72 -3.36 4.45
C MET A 188 3.97 -2.50 4.56
N PHE A 189 4.25 -1.70 3.53
CA PHE A 189 5.42 -0.83 3.45
C PHE A 189 5.04 0.48 2.75
N THR A 190 5.49 1.61 3.31
CA THR A 190 5.37 2.94 2.68
C THR A 190 6.79 3.43 2.39
N PRO A 191 7.10 3.79 1.13
CA PRO A 191 8.38 4.39 0.77
C PRO A 191 8.67 5.61 1.63
N SER A 192 9.92 5.82 1.98
CA SER A 192 10.34 6.92 2.85
C SER A 192 11.64 7.52 2.40
N ILE A 193 11.82 8.80 2.70
CA ILE A 193 13.08 9.50 2.43
C ILE A 193 14.07 9.32 3.58
N CYS A 194 15.35 9.20 3.25
CA CYS A 194 16.44 9.00 4.20
C CYS A 194 17.03 10.33 4.72
N ASN A 195 16.94 11.40 3.91
CA ASN A 195 17.38 12.74 4.25
C ASN A 195 16.32 13.77 3.87
N ARG A 196 16.42 14.97 4.42
CA ARG A 196 15.50 16.08 4.12
C ARG A 196 16.27 17.29 3.64
N LEU A 197 15.68 17.99 2.69
CA LEU A 197 16.08 19.32 2.28
C LEU A 197 14.90 20.27 2.53
N ASP A 198 15.20 21.52 2.84
CA ASP A 198 14.18 22.52 3.03
C ASP A 198 13.38 22.76 1.72
N ARG A 199 12.20 23.36 1.85
CA ARG A 199 11.31 23.63 0.72
C ARG A 199 12.02 24.41 -0.38
N ASN A 200 12.82 25.41 0.00
CA ASN A 200 13.51 26.30 -0.93
C ASN A 200 14.92 25.83 -1.31
N THR A 201 15.30 24.61 -0.94
CA THR A 201 16.58 23.99 -1.27
C THR A 201 16.36 22.89 -2.29
N SER A 202 17.09 22.92 -3.41
CA SER A 202 17.19 21.81 -4.36
C SER A 202 18.38 20.91 -4.03
N GLY A 203 18.34 19.67 -4.53
CA GLY A 203 19.44 18.72 -4.38
C GLY A 203 18.97 17.29 -4.26
N ILE A 204 19.93 16.40 -4.02
CA ILE A 204 19.68 14.95 -3.97
C ILE A 204 19.02 14.53 -2.67
N ILE A 205 17.92 13.83 -2.82
CA ILE A 205 17.27 13.10 -1.73
C ILE A 205 17.35 11.60 -2.03
N ALA A 206 17.82 10.84 -1.04
CA ALA A 206 17.76 9.39 -1.05
C ALA A 206 16.43 8.92 -0.45
N ALA A 207 15.83 7.92 -1.07
CA ALA A 207 14.59 7.29 -0.60
C ALA A 207 14.72 5.77 -0.62
N GLY A 208 14.19 5.11 0.41
CA GLY A 208 14.08 3.66 0.48
C GLY A 208 12.80 3.18 -0.22
N LYS A 209 12.95 2.24 -1.15
CA LYS A 209 11.87 1.51 -1.83
C LYS A 209 11.46 0.25 -1.08
N THR A 210 12.35 -0.25 -0.23
CA THR A 210 12.16 -1.44 0.61
C THR A 210 12.70 -1.17 2.01
N MET A 211 12.51 -2.11 2.93
CA MET A 211 13.09 -2.02 4.28
C MET A 211 14.61 -2.18 4.31
N LYS A 212 15.21 -2.64 3.21
CA LYS A 212 16.68 -2.71 3.07
C LYS A 212 17.29 -1.39 2.63
N GLY A 213 16.59 -0.61 1.83
CA GLY A 213 16.99 0.73 1.39
C GLY A 213 16.70 1.77 2.45
#